data_825a25df57fd128202e9589d45aa66e1
#
_entry.id   825a25df57fd128202e9589d45aa66e1
#
_cell.length_a   1.000
_cell.length_b   1.000
_cell.length_c   1.000
_cell.angle_alpha   90.00
_cell.angle_beta   90.00
_cell.angle_gamma   90.00
#
_symmetry.space_group_name_H-M   'P 1'
#
loop_
_entity.id
_entity.type
_entity.pdbx_description
1 polymer ?
#
loop_
_entity_poly.entity_id
_entity_poly.type
_entity_poly.pdbx_seq_one_letter_code
_entity_poly.pdbx_strand_id
1 'polypeptide(L)'
;LAKEAASLGIDMVVMDDGWFGKRNDDNSSLGDWQVNEKKLGGSLAELITRVHNQGVKFGIWIEPEMVNEDSDLYRAHPDWAIQIPGRKPVKGRNQLLLDFSRKEVVDAVYEQMCQVLDQGNIEYVKWDMNRSMAEVYSMTAEEQGSVQYDYMLGLYDFLERIISRYPDLLIEGCSGGGGRFDAGMLYYTPQIWCSDNTDAVDRVRIQYGTSFGYPVSAVGSHVSAVPNHQTGRKTSLHTRGVCAMAGTFGYELDPAKMTDEERREIREQIVEYKKYAQLVQNGLYYRLSNPFAEEIGAWEFVSEDGKEVLVNVVMLEIHGNMTVNYVKMKGLCAGQFYKDSNTEKIYPAEALMEVGIPLPLEFGEYKAYQIYLEMVE
;
A
#
# COMPACT_ATOMS: atom_id res chain seq x y z
N LEU A 1 14.29 -10.32 11.61
CA LEU A 1 13.69 -9.43 10.61
C LEU A 1 14.09 -7.97 10.88
N ALA A 2 13.74 -7.33 12.04
CA ALA A 2 14.02 -5.90 12.30
C ALA A 2 15.50 -5.51 12.15
N LYS A 3 16.44 -6.34 12.64
CA LYS A 3 17.88 -6.13 12.46
C LYS A 3 18.29 -6.13 10.98
N GLU A 4 17.72 -7.02 10.19
CA GLU A 4 17.96 -7.07 8.75
C GLU A 4 17.38 -5.83 8.04
N ALA A 5 16.15 -5.46 8.37
CA ALA A 5 15.51 -4.25 7.85
C ALA A 5 16.36 -3.00 8.14
N ALA A 6 16.82 -2.83 9.37
CA ALA A 6 17.74 -1.76 9.75
C ALA A 6 19.03 -1.75 8.91
N SER A 7 19.64 -2.92 8.68
CA SER A 7 20.88 -3.06 7.89
C SER A 7 20.70 -2.72 6.41
N LEU A 8 19.48 -2.79 5.91
CA LEU A 8 19.10 -2.42 4.55
C LEU A 8 18.71 -0.93 4.43
N GLY A 9 18.48 -0.23 5.54
CA GLY A 9 18.04 1.16 5.57
C GLY A 9 16.51 1.33 5.56
N ILE A 10 15.76 0.26 5.85
CA ILE A 10 14.30 0.26 6.02
C ILE A 10 13.95 1.04 7.30
N ASP A 11 12.97 1.92 7.23
CA ASP A 11 12.58 2.81 8.33
C ASP A 11 11.52 2.17 9.25
N MET A 12 10.74 1.19 8.76
CA MET A 12 9.64 0.57 9.50
C MET A 12 9.43 -0.90 9.12
N VAL A 13 9.06 -1.71 10.10
CA VAL A 13 8.56 -3.07 9.87
C VAL A 13 7.12 -3.16 10.32
N VAL A 14 6.27 -3.81 9.52
CA VAL A 14 4.85 -4.02 9.82
C VAL A 14 4.61 -5.50 10.06
N MET A 15 4.04 -5.84 11.21
CA MET A 15 3.60 -7.19 11.53
C MET A 15 2.20 -7.42 10.95
N ASP A 16 2.11 -8.30 9.96
CA ASP A 16 0.84 -8.66 9.31
C ASP A 16 0.01 -9.66 10.13
N ASP A 17 -1.06 -10.24 9.56
CA ASP A 17 -2.03 -11.14 10.20
C ASP A 17 -1.38 -12.30 11.00
N GLY A 18 -2.06 -12.76 12.04
CA GLY A 18 -1.70 -13.96 12.79
C GLY A 18 -1.09 -13.74 14.18
N TRP A 19 -0.97 -12.52 14.69
CA TRP A 19 -0.36 -12.20 15.99
C TRP A 19 -1.30 -12.36 17.19
N PHE A 20 -2.61 -12.48 16.98
CA PHE A 20 -3.67 -12.43 17.99
C PHE A 20 -4.41 -13.77 18.14
N GLY A 21 -5.11 -13.95 19.24
CA GLY A 21 -6.02 -15.06 19.51
C GLY A 21 -5.44 -16.43 19.20
N LYS A 22 -6.25 -17.29 18.60
CA LYS A 22 -5.84 -18.61 18.06
C LYS A 22 -5.67 -18.58 16.54
N ARG A 23 -5.38 -17.41 15.97
CA ARG A 23 -5.26 -17.17 14.55
C ARG A 23 -4.08 -17.94 13.91
N ASN A 24 -4.33 -19.17 13.49
CA ASN A 24 -3.36 -20.04 12.82
C ASN A 24 -3.65 -20.18 11.32
N ASP A 25 -4.84 -19.80 10.91
CA ASP A 25 -5.34 -19.78 9.53
C ASP A 25 -6.50 -18.77 9.42
N ASP A 26 -7.11 -18.66 8.25
CA ASP A 26 -8.20 -17.71 7.96
C ASP A 26 -9.56 -18.09 8.60
N ASN A 27 -9.66 -19.20 9.35
CA ASN A 27 -10.93 -19.70 9.81
C ASN A 27 -11.30 -19.26 11.23
N SER A 28 -10.37 -18.69 11.98
CA SER A 28 -10.57 -18.44 13.41
C SER A 28 -10.04 -17.08 13.87
N SER A 29 -10.56 -16.64 15.02
CA SER A 29 -10.09 -15.56 15.89
C SER A 29 -10.24 -14.13 15.41
N LEU A 30 -10.72 -13.83 14.21
CA LEU A 30 -11.12 -12.44 13.93
C LEU A 30 -12.21 -12.03 14.92
N GLY A 31 -12.00 -10.87 15.55
CA GLY A 31 -12.82 -10.39 16.69
C GLY A 31 -12.13 -10.54 18.05
N ASP A 32 -11.17 -11.46 18.18
CA ASP A 32 -10.44 -11.71 19.43
C ASP A 32 -9.07 -11.02 19.42
N TRP A 33 -9.06 -9.70 19.55
CA TRP A 33 -7.85 -8.89 19.41
C TRP A 33 -6.94 -8.93 20.65
N GLN A 34 -6.66 -10.14 21.11
CA GLN A 34 -5.76 -10.39 22.24
C GLN A 34 -4.42 -10.94 21.73
N VAL A 35 -3.34 -10.31 22.14
CA VAL A 35 -1.99 -10.71 21.75
C VAL A 35 -1.71 -12.17 22.11
N ASN A 36 -1.26 -12.95 21.14
CA ASN A 36 -0.83 -14.32 21.38
C ASN A 36 0.67 -14.34 21.76
N GLU A 37 0.97 -14.11 23.03
CA GLU A 37 2.32 -14.05 23.57
C GLU A 37 3.13 -15.33 23.30
N LYS A 38 2.47 -16.49 23.25
CA LYS A 38 3.14 -17.76 22.92
C LYS A 38 3.68 -17.76 21.48
N LYS A 39 2.92 -17.20 20.52
CA LYS A 39 3.38 -17.06 19.12
C LYS A 39 4.49 -16.03 19.00
N LEU A 40 4.36 -14.90 19.70
CA LEU A 40 5.37 -13.84 19.67
C LEU A 40 6.64 -14.22 20.43
N GLY A 41 6.57 -15.20 21.32
CA GLY A 41 7.67 -15.58 22.21
C GLY A 41 7.93 -14.55 23.31
N GLY A 42 6.92 -13.76 23.69
CA GLY A 42 6.93 -12.69 24.69
C GLY A 42 5.77 -11.74 24.50
N SER A 43 5.72 -10.66 25.27
CA SER A 43 4.68 -9.63 25.15
C SER A 43 4.87 -8.78 23.87
N LEU A 44 3.77 -8.14 23.42
CA LEU A 44 3.85 -7.19 22.30
C LEU A 44 4.73 -5.98 22.67
N ALA A 45 4.66 -5.51 23.91
CA ALA A 45 5.50 -4.42 24.41
C ALA A 45 7.02 -4.73 24.30
N GLU A 46 7.42 -5.95 24.65
CA GLU A 46 8.81 -6.40 24.48
C GLU A 46 9.20 -6.47 22.99
N LEU A 47 8.31 -6.97 22.12
CA LEU A 47 8.56 -7.02 20.67
C LEU A 47 8.77 -5.61 20.10
N ILE A 48 7.87 -4.67 20.41
CA ILE A 48 7.96 -3.27 19.99
C ILE A 48 9.29 -2.66 20.46
N THR A 49 9.62 -2.81 21.75
CA THR A 49 10.88 -2.31 22.30
C THR A 49 12.10 -2.90 21.58
N ARG A 50 12.10 -4.19 21.29
CA ARG A 50 13.19 -4.86 20.56
C ARG A 50 13.33 -4.36 19.12
N VAL A 51 12.22 -4.04 18.45
CA VAL A 51 12.22 -3.46 17.10
C VAL A 51 12.80 -2.05 17.14
N HIS A 52 12.31 -1.19 18.05
CA HIS A 52 12.81 0.18 18.21
C HIS A 52 14.30 0.23 18.56
N ASN A 53 14.79 -0.72 19.35
CA ASN A 53 16.21 -0.84 19.68
C ASN A 53 17.10 -1.15 18.46
N GLN A 54 16.53 -1.55 17.31
CA GLN A 54 17.24 -1.66 16.04
C GLN A 54 17.19 -0.35 15.22
N GLY A 55 16.55 0.71 15.72
CA GLY A 55 16.36 1.98 15.00
C GLY A 55 15.26 1.94 13.95
N VAL A 56 14.32 0.99 14.03
CA VAL A 56 13.23 0.77 13.08
C VAL A 56 11.90 1.01 13.78
N LYS A 57 10.97 1.68 13.14
CA LYS A 57 9.59 1.86 13.58
C LYS A 57 8.80 0.55 13.51
N PHE A 58 7.70 0.49 14.26
CA PHE A 58 6.85 -0.70 14.31
C PHE A 58 5.42 -0.38 13.88
N GLY A 59 4.89 -1.21 12.99
CA GLY A 59 3.49 -1.20 12.58
C GLY A 59 2.82 -2.54 12.80
N ILE A 60 1.47 -2.55 12.78
CA ILE A 60 0.67 -3.73 13.01
C ILE A 60 -0.54 -3.76 12.06
N TRP A 61 -0.90 -4.96 11.60
CA TRP A 61 -2.11 -5.21 10.84
C TRP A 61 -3.30 -5.51 11.75
N ILE A 62 -4.45 -4.97 11.42
CA ILE A 62 -5.73 -5.25 12.08
C ILE A 62 -6.87 -5.35 11.06
N GLU A 63 -7.94 -6.07 11.42
CA GLU A 63 -9.17 -6.17 10.63
C GLU A 63 -10.39 -6.08 11.57
N PRO A 64 -10.60 -4.93 12.24
CA PRO A 64 -11.49 -4.83 13.40
C PRO A 64 -12.98 -4.90 13.07
N GLU A 65 -13.35 -4.71 11.81
CA GLU A 65 -14.74 -4.81 11.34
C GLU A 65 -15.21 -6.27 11.13
N MET A 66 -14.29 -7.23 11.20
CA MET A 66 -14.55 -8.62 10.85
C MET A 66 -14.59 -9.53 12.08
N VAL A 67 -15.33 -10.62 11.95
CA VAL A 67 -15.45 -11.67 12.98
C VAL A 67 -15.52 -13.05 12.31
N ASN A 68 -14.82 -14.03 12.89
CA ASN A 68 -15.01 -15.44 12.53
C ASN A 68 -16.09 -16.07 13.44
N GLU A 69 -16.84 -17.03 12.95
CA GLU A 69 -17.72 -17.84 13.79
C GLU A 69 -16.92 -18.61 14.88
N ASP A 70 -15.67 -19.01 14.55
CA ASP A 70 -14.73 -19.56 15.52
C ASP A 70 -13.89 -18.45 16.16
N SER A 71 -14.56 -17.59 16.92
CA SER A 71 -13.97 -16.60 17.82
C SER A 71 -14.72 -16.57 19.15
N ASP A 72 -14.08 -16.11 20.20
CA ASP A 72 -14.72 -15.94 21.51
C ASP A 72 -15.74 -14.80 21.45
N LEU A 73 -15.47 -13.74 20.68
CA LEU A 73 -16.40 -12.64 20.44
C LEU A 73 -17.71 -13.14 19.80
N TYR A 74 -17.64 -13.92 18.73
CA TYR A 74 -18.85 -14.42 18.07
C TYR A 74 -19.64 -15.39 18.96
N ARG A 75 -18.96 -16.25 19.72
CA ARG A 75 -19.62 -17.14 20.68
C ARG A 75 -20.37 -16.39 21.79
N ALA A 76 -19.81 -15.25 22.22
CA ALA A 76 -20.46 -14.39 23.23
C ALA A 76 -21.58 -13.54 22.64
N HIS A 77 -21.43 -13.06 21.44
CA HIS A 77 -22.31 -12.09 20.77
C HIS A 77 -22.57 -12.45 19.30
N PRO A 78 -23.25 -13.57 18.99
CA PRO A 78 -23.53 -13.95 17.61
C PRO A 78 -24.46 -12.96 16.90
N ASP A 79 -25.24 -12.18 17.66
CA ASP A 79 -26.13 -11.12 17.20
C ASP A 79 -25.39 -9.83 16.78
N TRP A 80 -24.09 -9.72 17.04
CA TRP A 80 -23.27 -8.58 16.62
C TRP A 80 -22.79 -8.67 15.17
N ALA A 81 -22.92 -9.84 14.55
CA ALA A 81 -22.62 -9.96 13.12
C ALA A 81 -23.83 -9.52 12.27
N ILE A 82 -23.55 -8.82 11.18
CA ILE A 82 -24.56 -8.52 10.14
C ILE A 82 -24.95 -9.84 9.48
N GLN A 83 -26.16 -10.33 9.75
CA GLN A 83 -26.69 -11.58 9.21
C GLN A 83 -28.21 -11.62 9.25
N ILE A 84 -28.85 -12.18 8.24
CA ILE A 84 -30.30 -12.30 8.16
C ILE A 84 -30.77 -13.48 9.02
N PRO A 85 -31.68 -13.27 10.00
CA PRO A 85 -32.19 -14.35 10.85
C PRO A 85 -32.80 -15.50 10.03
N GLY A 86 -32.47 -16.73 10.42
CA GLY A 86 -32.96 -17.93 9.76
C GLY A 86 -32.33 -18.27 8.41
N ARG A 87 -31.35 -17.49 7.96
CA ARG A 87 -30.53 -17.80 6.78
C ARG A 87 -29.11 -18.19 7.21
N LYS A 88 -28.48 -19.05 6.42
CA LYS A 88 -27.05 -19.31 6.56
C LYS A 88 -26.29 -18.06 6.13
N PRO A 89 -25.39 -17.51 6.97
CA PRO A 89 -24.64 -16.32 6.62
C PRO A 89 -23.78 -16.53 5.38
N VAL A 90 -23.70 -15.51 4.53
CA VAL A 90 -22.76 -15.47 3.41
C VAL A 90 -21.40 -15.04 3.93
N LYS A 91 -20.40 -15.91 3.80
CA LYS A 91 -19.03 -15.63 4.21
C LYS A 91 -18.17 -15.18 3.04
N GLY A 92 -17.28 -14.23 3.27
CA GLY A 92 -16.13 -13.94 2.44
C GLY A 92 -14.87 -14.24 3.24
N ARG A 93 -13.89 -14.96 2.68
CA ARG A 93 -12.67 -15.41 3.40
C ARG A 93 -12.95 -16.01 4.79
N ASN A 94 -14.01 -16.82 4.92
CA ASN A 94 -14.47 -17.45 6.17
C ASN A 94 -14.88 -16.48 7.30
N GLN A 95 -15.13 -15.22 7.00
CA GLN A 95 -15.46 -14.20 7.98
C GLN A 95 -16.81 -13.54 7.71
N LEU A 96 -17.34 -12.89 8.74
CA LEU A 96 -18.56 -12.10 8.77
C LEU A 96 -18.22 -10.66 9.13
N LEU A 97 -19.14 -9.75 8.82
CA LEU A 97 -19.03 -8.33 9.14
C LEU A 97 -19.69 -8.06 10.50
N LEU A 98 -19.01 -7.37 11.40
CA LEU A 98 -19.59 -6.85 12.63
C LEU A 98 -20.55 -5.69 12.33
N ASP A 99 -21.59 -5.56 13.11
CA ASP A 99 -22.62 -4.53 12.94
C ASP A 99 -22.18 -3.18 13.55
N PHE A 100 -21.38 -2.43 12.82
CA PHE A 100 -20.93 -1.09 13.25
C PHE A 100 -22.04 -0.03 13.22
N SER A 101 -23.27 -0.36 12.76
CA SER A 101 -24.41 0.51 13.00
C SER A 101 -24.83 0.57 14.50
N ARG A 102 -24.31 -0.36 15.30
CA ARG A 102 -24.57 -0.49 16.74
C ARG A 102 -23.41 0.09 17.55
N LYS A 103 -23.73 1.10 18.35
CA LYS A 103 -22.73 1.77 19.19
C LYS A 103 -21.99 0.84 20.13
N GLU A 104 -22.70 -0.12 20.75
CA GLU A 104 -22.10 -1.08 21.66
C GLU A 104 -21.08 -2.00 21.00
N VAL A 105 -21.26 -2.31 19.71
CA VAL A 105 -20.29 -3.10 18.93
C VAL A 105 -19.05 -2.26 18.65
N VAL A 106 -19.26 -1.02 18.18
CA VAL A 106 -18.16 -0.06 17.95
C VAL A 106 -17.35 0.16 19.22
N ASP A 107 -18.02 0.40 20.36
CA ASP A 107 -17.36 0.63 21.64
C ASP A 107 -16.54 -0.58 22.10
N ALA A 108 -17.08 -1.78 22.00
CA ALA A 108 -16.38 -2.99 22.42
C ALA A 108 -15.13 -3.28 21.56
N VAL A 109 -15.21 -3.09 20.23
CA VAL A 109 -14.07 -3.27 19.36
C VAL A 109 -13.04 -2.15 19.56
N TYR A 110 -13.50 -0.92 19.77
CA TYR A 110 -12.62 0.20 20.09
C TYR A 110 -11.79 -0.05 21.36
N GLU A 111 -12.41 -0.54 22.41
CA GLU A 111 -11.73 -0.91 23.66
C GLU A 111 -10.64 -1.97 23.42
N GLN A 112 -10.91 -2.99 22.62
CA GLN A 112 -9.91 -4.00 22.27
C GLN A 112 -8.73 -3.38 21.49
N MET A 113 -9.02 -2.50 20.54
CA MET A 113 -7.96 -1.81 19.75
C MET A 113 -7.11 -0.92 20.64
N CYS A 114 -7.72 -0.17 21.59
CA CYS A 114 -6.96 0.63 22.54
C CYS A 114 -6.05 -0.24 23.41
N GLN A 115 -6.53 -1.41 23.88
CA GLN A 115 -5.70 -2.34 24.65
C GLN A 115 -4.47 -2.84 23.88
N VAL A 116 -4.57 -2.96 22.56
CA VAL A 116 -3.43 -3.32 21.69
C VAL A 116 -2.50 -2.12 21.52
N LEU A 117 -3.04 -0.98 21.13
CA LEU A 117 -2.25 0.23 20.82
C LEU A 117 -1.55 0.83 22.05
N ASP A 118 -2.13 0.65 23.25
CA ASP A 118 -1.54 1.12 24.52
C ASP A 118 -0.35 0.25 25.00
N GLN A 119 -0.04 -0.88 24.33
CA GLN A 119 1.09 -1.73 24.77
C GLN A 119 2.49 -1.16 24.42
N GLY A 120 2.55 -0.18 23.54
CA GLY A 120 3.81 0.47 23.19
C GLY A 120 3.62 1.50 22.08
N ASN A 121 4.69 2.14 21.66
CA ASN A 121 4.64 3.07 20.55
C ASN A 121 4.49 2.29 19.22
N ILE A 122 3.28 2.24 18.69
CA ILE A 122 2.94 1.69 17.38
C ILE A 122 2.73 2.89 16.45
N GLU A 123 3.59 3.04 15.43
CA GLU A 123 3.56 4.21 14.56
C GLU A 123 2.69 4.01 13.31
N TYR A 124 2.27 2.76 13.05
CA TYR A 124 1.54 2.44 11.84
C TYR A 124 0.54 1.32 12.06
N VAL A 125 -0.63 1.48 11.48
CA VAL A 125 -1.67 0.44 11.43
C VAL A 125 -2.07 0.20 9.97
N LYS A 126 -1.99 -1.06 9.53
CA LYS A 126 -2.65 -1.51 8.31
C LYS A 126 -4.05 -2.00 8.67
N TRP A 127 -5.05 -1.20 8.32
CA TRP A 127 -6.47 -1.50 8.58
C TRP A 127 -7.08 -2.21 7.40
N ASP A 128 -7.41 -3.47 7.55
CA ASP A 128 -7.97 -4.31 6.49
C ASP A 128 -9.48 -4.55 6.65
N MET A 129 -10.11 -4.97 5.56
CA MET A 129 -11.49 -5.41 5.47
C MET A 129 -11.64 -6.37 4.29
N ASN A 130 -11.52 -7.67 4.53
CA ASN A 130 -11.47 -8.68 3.47
C ASN A 130 -12.82 -9.26 3.09
N ARG A 131 -13.91 -8.74 3.64
CA ARG A 131 -15.27 -9.11 3.27
C ARG A 131 -16.13 -7.88 3.09
N SER A 132 -16.62 -7.66 1.88
CA SER A 132 -17.62 -6.61 1.62
C SER A 132 -18.97 -6.94 2.27
N MET A 133 -19.79 -5.91 2.52
CA MET A 133 -21.15 -6.07 3.00
C MET A 133 -22.01 -6.74 1.91
N ALA A 134 -22.30 -8.03 2.09
CA ALA A 134 -23.09 -8.82 1.15
C ALA A 134 -24.57 -8.95 1.58
N GLU A 135 -24.81 -8.93 2.89
CA GLU A 135 -26.12 -8.94 3.52
C GLU A 135 -26.25 -7.66 4.32
N VAL A 136 -27.40 -7.02 4.29
CA VAL A 136 -27.64 -5.79 5.05
C VAL A 136 -28.82 -6.07 5.98
N TYR A 137 -28.49 -6.44 7.23
CA TYR A 137 -29.48 -6.68 8.28
C TYR A 137 -28.85 -6.49 9.66
N SER A 138 -29.37 -5.57 10.45
CA SER A 138 -29.03 -5.39 11.85
C SER A 138 -30.13 -5.97 12.74
N MET A 139 -29.74 -6.70 13.78
CA MET A 139 -30.69 -7.30 14.74
C MET A 139 -31.46 -6.26 15.58
N THR A 140 -30.97 -5.02 15.63
CA THR A 140 -31.52 -3.95 16.48
C THR A 140 -32.04 -2.75 15.68
N ALA A 141 -31.77 -2.66 14.39
CA ALA A 141 -32.23 -1.52 13.60
C ALA A 141 -33.76 -1.54 13.41
N GLU A 142 -34.40 -0.42 13.71
CA GLU A 142 -35.82 -0.20 13.45
C GLU A 142 -36.10 -0.14 11.94
N GLU A 143 -35.20 0.55 11.20
CA GLU A 143 -35.26 0.68 9.75
C GLU A 143 -34.06 -0.02 9.08
N GLN A 144 -34.30 -1.16 8.48
CA GLN A 144 -33.21 -1.94 7.85
C GLN A 144 -32.56 -1.22 6.66
N GLY A 145 -33.28 -0.28 6.02
CA GLY A 145 -32.78 0.52 4.90
C GLY A 145 -31.66 1.50 5.29
N SER A 146 -31.54 1.89 6.56
CA SER A 146 -30.50 2.81 7.05
C SER A 146 -29.20 2.10 7.47
N VAL A 147 -29.24 0.79 7.69
CA VAL A 147 -28.13 0.03 8.31
C VAL A 147 -26.77 0.27 7.63
N GLN A 148 -26.72 0.32 6.32
CA GLN A 148 -25.47 0.57 5.59
C GLN A 148 -24.93 1.99 5.85
N TYR A 149 -25.79 2.97 5.92
CA TYR A 149 -25.42 4.35 6.23
C TYR A 149 -24.96 4.47 7.70
N ASP A 150 -25.72 3.91 8.62
CA ASP A 150 -25.42 3.93 10.05
C ASP A 150 -24.12 3.17 10.36
N TYR A 151 -23.86 2.08 9.62
CA TYR A 151 -22.58 1.37 9.66
C TYR A 151 -21.40 2.30 9.32
N MET A 152 -21.50 3.08 8.25
CA MET A 152 -20.44 4.03 7.87
C MET A 152 -20.26 5.12 8.91
N LEU A 153 -21.33 5.59 9.52
CA LEU A 153 -21.23 6.57 10.63
C LEU A 153 -20.53 5.95 11.84
N GLY A 154 -20.81 4.70 12.17
CA GLY A 154 -20.12 3.97 13.24
C GLY A 154 -18.66 3.73 12.95
N LEU A 155 -18.31 3.41 11.70
CA LEU A 155 -16.91 3.28 11.26
C LEU A 155 -16.16 4.61 11.37
N TYR A 156 -16.77 5.71 10.95
CA TYR A 156 -16.14 7.03 11.06
C TYR A 156 -16.01 7.49 12.51
N ASP A 157 -17.01 7.22 13.38
CA ASP A 157 -16.88 7.46 14.83
C ASP A 157 -15.69 6.70 15.41
N PHE A 158 -15.55 5.43 15.04
CA PHE A 158 -14.42 4.61 15.47
C PHE A 158 -13.07 5.20 15.03
N LEU A 159 -12.93 5.50 13.74
CA LEU A 159 -11.70 6.06 13.17
C LEU A 159 -11.37 7.43 13.76
N GLU A 160 -12.37 8.31 13.92
CA GLU A 160 -12.20 9.63 14.55
C GLU A 160 -11.67 9.52 15.98
N ARG A 161 -12.19 8.56 16.76
CA ARG A 161 -11.75 8.29 18.13
C ARG A 161 -10.31 7.75 18.15
N ILE A 162 -9.93 6.89 17.18
CA ILE A 162 -8.56 6.36 17.08
C ILE A 162 -7.57 7.50 16.75
N ILE A 163 -7.81 8.30 15.72
CA ILE A 163 -6.88 9.37 15.33
C ILE A 163 -6.82 10.49 16.38
N SER A 164 -7.92 10.73 17.11
CA SER A 164 -7.94 11.69 18.20
C SER A 164 -7.12 11.22 19.41
N ARG A 165 -7.14 9.92 19.72
CA ARG A 165 -6.38 9.33 20.82
C ARG A 165 -4.90 9.12 20.47
N TYR A 166 -4.62 8.77 19.23
CA TYR A 166 -3.28 8.45 18.73
C TYR A 166 -2.93 9.35 17.51
N PRO A 167 -2.69 10.65 17.73
CA PRO A 167 -2.56 11.63 16.63
C PRO A 167 -1.32 11.41 15.74
N ASP A 168 -0.31 10.70 16.23
CA ASP A 168 0.91 10.38 15.48
C ASP A 168 0.82 9.02 14.75
N LEU A 169 -0.31 8.31 14.87
CA LEU A 169 -0.53 7.03 14.24
C LEU A 169 -0.88 7.21 12.76
N LEU A 170 -0.06 6.63 11.87
CA LEU A 170 -0.41 6.53 10.45
C LEU A 170 -1.27 5.29 10.23
N ILE A 171 -2.45 5.48 9.63
CA ILE A 171 -3.32 4.37 9.24
C ILE A 171 -3.28 4.20 7.72
N GLU A 172 -2.93 3.00 7.26
CA GLU A 172 -3.13 2.57 5.88
C GLU A 172 -4.47 1.85 5.76
N GLY A 173 -5.31 2.29 4.84
CA GLY A 173 -6.54 1.58 4.50
C GLY A 173 -6.26 0.45 3.53
N CYS A 174 -6.74 -0.74 3.86
CA CYS A 174 -6.82 -1.90 2.97
C CYS A 174 -8.26 -2.41 2.98
N SER A 175 -8.68 -3.05 1.92
CA SER A 175 -10.00 -3.70 1.85
C SER A 175 -9.96 -4.78 0.79
N GLY A 176 -9.24 -5.87 1.08
CA GLY A 176 -8.88 -6.85 0.08
C GLY A 176 -8.14 -6.20 -1.09
N GLY A 177 -7.20 -5.32 -0.79
CA GLY A 177 -6.64 -4.33 -1.71
C GLY A 177 -7.41 -3.01 -1.66
N GLY A 178 -7.72 -2.42 -2.82
CA GLY A 178 -8.33 -1.09 -2.95
C GLY A 178 -9.86 -1.04 -2.89
N GLY A 179 -10.53 -1.99 -2.25
CA GLY A 179 -12.00 -2.07 -2.23
C GLY A 179 -12.72 -0.88 -1.59
N ARG A 180 -12.04 -0.08 -0.76
CA ARG A 180 -12.53 1.17 -0.17
C ARG A 180 -11.58 2.35 -0.42
N PHE A 181 -11.05 2.45 -1.61
CA PHE A 181 -10.28 3.63 -2.00
C PHE A 181 -11.27 4.75 -2.36
N ASP A 182 -11.68 5.52 -1.36
CA ASP A 182 -12.65 6.61 -1.47
C ASP A 182 -12.22 7.82 -0.62
N ALA A 183 -12.85 8.97 -0.88
CA ALA A 183 -12.49 10.24 -0.23
C ALA A 183 -12.77 10.24 1.28
N GLY A 184 -13.78 9.51 1.75
CA GLY A 184 -14.10 9.41 3.18
C GLY A 184 -13.03 8.62 3.93
N MET A 185 -12.61 7.49 3.38
CA MET A 185 -11.51 6.71 3.95
C MET A 185 -10.18 7.47 3.89
N LEU A 186 -9.89 8.22 2.81
CA LEU A 186 -8.65 9.03 2.71
C LEU A 186 -8.52 10.10 3.78
N TYR A 187 -9.63 10.58 4.37
CA TYR A 187 -9.58 11.51 5.49
C TYR A 187 -8.92 10.88 6.73
N TYR A 188 -9.22 9.61 6.99
CA TYR A 188 -8.69 8.87 8.15
C TYR A 188 -7.44 8.06 7.83
N THR A 189 -7.33 7.60 6.59
CA THR A 189 -6.28 6.70 6.11
C THR A 189 -5.57 7.34 4.92
N PRO A 190 -4.60 8.24 5.15
CA PRO A 190 -3.96 9.01 4.09
C PRO A 190 -3.13 8.16 3.12
N GLN A 191 -2.93 6.89 3.44
CA GLN A 191 -2.34 5.88 2.58
C GLN A 191 -3.33 4.75 2.36
N ILE A 192 -3.46 4.27 1.11
CA ILE A 192 -4.32 3.15 0.75
C ILE A 192 -3.49 2.08 0.03
N TRP A 193 -3.64 0.83 0.46
CA TRP A 193 -3.16 -0.33 -0.29
C TRP A 193 -4.09 -0.57 -1.48
N CYS A 194 -3.68 -0.15 -2.68
CA CYS A 194 -4.60 -0.06 -3.83
C CYS A 194 -4.93 -1.41 -4.49
N SER A 195 -4.13 -2.45 -4.25
CA SER A 195 -4.38 -3.80 -4.78
C SER A 195 -3.48 -4.84 -4.14
N ASP A 196 -4.03 -6.02 -3.84
CA ASP A 196 -3.27 -7.20 -3.44
C ASP A 196 -2.51 -7.85 -4.61
N ASN A 197 -2.75 -7.41 -5.84
CA ASN A 197 -1.92 -7.80 -6.97
C ASN A 197 -0.61 -7.01 -6.92
N THR A 198 0.45 -7.67 -6.48
CA THR A 198 1.80 -7.11 -6.32
C THR A 198 2.71 -7.38 -7.52
N ASP A 199 2.19 -7.94 -8.61
CA ASP A 199 2.95 -8.09 -9.84
C ASP A 199 3.32 -6.73 -10.42
N ALA A 200 4.61 -6.47 -10.61
CA ALA A 200 5.10 -5.15 -11.00
C ALA A 200 4.52 -4.65 -12.33
N VAL A 201 4.33 -5.55 -13.29
CA VAL A 201 3.79 -5.19 -14.62
C VAL A 201 2.30 -4.88 -14.55
N ASP A 202 1.55 -5.66 -13.76
CA ASP A 202 0.13 -5.38 -13.52
C ASP A 202 -0.05 -4.09 -12.71
N ARG A 203 0.86 -3.82 -11.75
CA ARG A 203 0.85 -2.58 -10.95
C ARG A 203 1.01 -1.33 -11.80
N VAL A 204 1.74 -1.36 -12.92
CA VAL A 204 1.79 -0.22 -13.85
C VAL A 204 0.38 0.16 -14.32
N ARG A 205 -0.46 -0.84 -14.66
CA ARG A 205 -1.84 -0.62 -15.10
C ARG A 205 -2.76 -0.23 -13.95
N ILE A 206 -2.62 -0.87 -12.80
CA ILE A 206 -3.43 -0.61 -11.59
C ILE A 206 -3.18 0.83 -11.11
N GLN A 207 -1.92 1.25 -10.96
CA GLN A 207 -1.55 2.58 -10.50
C GLN A 207 -1.95 3.66 -11.52
N TYR A 208 -1.79 3.39 -12.83
CA TYR A 208 -2.30 4.26 -13.87
C TYR A 208 -3.82 4.47 -13.75
N GLY A 209 -4.61 3.39 -13.62
CA GLY A 209 -6.06 3.48 -13.44
C GLY A 209 -6.46 4.24 -12.18
N THR A 210 -5.83 3.91 -11.04
CA THR A 210 -6.06 4.57 -9.74
C THR A 210 -5.81 6.07 -9.82
N SER A 211 -4.78 6.50 -10.54
CA SER A 211 -4.39 7.91 -10.65
C SER A 211 -5.43 8.83 -11.32
N PHE A 212 -6.46 8.28 -11.97
CA PHE A 212 -7.54 9.09 -12.52
C PHE A 212 -8.52 9.62 -11.47
N GLY A 213 -8.64 8.90 -10.35
CA GLY A 213 -9.57 9.26 -9.28
C GLY A 213 -8.90 9.76 -8.01
N TYR A 214 -7.66 9.33 -7.76
CA TYR A 214 -6.99 9.54 -6.48
C TYR A 214 -5.52 9.93 -6.64
N PRO A 215 -4.94 10.68 -5.68
CA PRO A 215 -3.54 11.09 -5.74
C PRO A 215 -2.62 9.87 -5.63
N VAL A 216 -1.57 9.84 -6.44
CA VAL A 216 -0.58 8.75 -6.44
C VAL A 216 0.20 8.71 -5.12
N SER A 217 0.36 9.85 -4.45
CA SER A 217 0.99 9.97 -3.12
C SER A 217 0.26 9.18 -2.03
N ALA A 218 -1.04 8.88 -2.22
CA ALA A 218 -1.80 8.04 -1.28
C ALA A 218 -1.67 6.53 -1.54
N VAL A 219 -0.98 6.11 -2.59
CA VAL A 219 -0.89 4.71 -3.01
C VAL A 219 0.25 4.01 -2.30
N GLY A 220 -0.06 2.96 -1.53
CA GLY A 220 0.93 1.99 -1.04
C GLY A 220 1.44 1.12 -2.19
N SER A 221 2.77 1.02 -2.36
CA SER A 221 3.39 0.27 -3.44
C SER A 221 4.65 -0.45 -2.98
N HIS A 222 4.67 -1.78 -3.16
CA HIS A 222 5.74 -2.62 -2.63
C HIS A 222 6.42 -3.48 -3.70
N VAL A 223 7.69 -3.74 -3.49
CA VAL A 223 8.47 -4.76 -4.20
C VAL A 223 8.11 -6.12 -3.63
N SER A 224 7.52 -6.99 -4.43
CA SER A 224 7.18 -8.36 -4.05
C SER A 224 8.20 -9.39 -4.51
N ALA A 225 8.09 -10.61 -4.00
CA ALA A 225 8.92 -11.74 -4.40
C ALA A 225 8.64 -12.19 -5.85
N VAL A 226 9.63 -12.86 -6.46
CA VAL A 226 9.47 -13.52 -7.77
C VAL A 226 9.87 -14.99 -7.65
N PRO A 227 9.19 -15.91 -8.36
CA PRO A 227 8.02 -15.66 -9.22
C PRO A 227 6.87 -15.04 -8.44
N ASN A 228 6.14 -14.07 -9.02
CA ASN A 228 4.98 -13.51 -8.37
C ASN A 228 3.94 -14.60 -8.07
N HIS A 229 3.38 -14.61 -6.87
CA HIS A 229 2.50 -15.68 -6.40
C HIS A 229 1.16 -15.76 -7.12
N GLN A 230 0.71 -14.68 -7.76
CA GLN A 230 -0.55 -14.64 -8.51
C GLN A 230 -0.36 -14.91 -9.99
N THR A 231 0.67 -14.31 -10.61
CA THR A 231 0.88 -14.35 -12.07
C THR A 231 1.96 -15.34 -12.50
N GLY A 232 2.84 -15.76 -11.60
CA GLY A 232 4.02 -16.55 -11.91
C GLY A 232 5.13 -15.78 -12.66
N ARG A 233 4.91 -14.47 -12.92
CA ARG A 233 5.86 -13.63 -13.66
C ARG A 233 7.14 -13.41 -12.88
N LYS A 234 8.25 -13.32 -13.61
CA LYS A 234 9.56 -12.97 -13.08
C LYS A 234 10.02 -11.67 -13.71
N THR A 235 10.28 -10.68 -12.89
CA THR A 235 10.84 -9.39 -13.28
C THR A 235 12.10 -9.11 -12.48
N SER A 236 13.00 -8.26 -12.99
CA SER A 236 14.19 -7.86 -12.25
C SER A 236 13.83 -7.11 -10.97
N LEU A 237 14.70 -7.11 -9.99
CA LEU A 237 14.52 -6.31 -8.77
C LEU A 237 14.44 -4.83 -9.10
N HIS A 238 15.25 -4.35 -10.06
CA HIS A 238 15.21 -2.99 -10.58
C HIS A 238 13.81 -2.61 -11.11
N THR A 239 13.23 -3.42 -11.99
CA THR A 239 11.87 -3.17 -12.53
C THR A 239 10.82 -3.10 -11.42
N ARG A 240 10.87 -4.03 -10.46
CA ARG A 240 9.97 -4.02 -9.29
C ARG A 240 10.14 -2.74 -8.47
N GLY A 241 11.39 -2.29 -8.28
CA GLY A 241 11.72 -1.05 -7.59
C GLY A 241 11.14 0.18 -8.28
N VAL A 242 11.37 0.34 -9.59
CA VAL A 242 10.83 1.48 -10.37
C VAL A 242 9.31 1.54 -10.28
N CYS A 243 8.61 0.39 -10.41
CA CYS A 243 7.15 0.34 -10.25
C CYS A 243 6.69 0.72 -8.84
N ALA A 244 7.40 0.26 -7.81
CA ALA A 244 7.04 0.50 -6.42
C ALA A 244 7.36 1.94 -5.96
N MET A 245 8.39 2.57 -6.50
CA MET A 245 8.74 3.96 -6.18
C MET A 245 7.73 5.00 -6.68
N ALA A 246 6.69 4.58 -7.41
CA ALA A 246 5.60 5.47 -7.84
C ALA A 246 4.63 5.89 -6.72
N GLY A 247 4.75 5.33 -5.53
CA GLY A 247 3.91 5.65 -4.36
C GLY A 247 4.68 5.57 -3.06
N THR A 248 4.02 5.21 -1.96
CA THR A 248 4.70 4.91 -0.69
C THR A 248 5.42 3.58 -0.80
N PHE A 249 6.74 3.65 -0.76
CA PHE A 249 7.63 2.55 -1.14
C PHE A 249 7.87 1.55 0.00
N GLY A 250 7.83 0.27 -0.31
CA GLY A 250 8.11 -0.79 0.65
C GLY A 250 8.48 -2.13 0.00
N TYR A 251 8.71 -3.14 0.84
CA TYR A 251 9.11 -4.48 0.43
C TYR A 251 8.28 -5.55 1.11
N GLU A 252 7.84 -6.54 0.35
CA GLU A 252 7.24 -7.79 0.81
C GLU A 252 8.15 -8.96 0.42
N LEU A 253 9.30 -9.03 1.05
CA LEU A 253 10.35 -9.99 0.75
C LEU A 253 10.80 -10.73 2.02
N ASP A 254 11.22 -11.98 1.85
CA ASP A 254 11.85 -12.76 2.92
C ASP A 254 13.36 -12.50 2.94
N PRO A 255 13.89 -11.75 3.92
CA PRO A 255 15.33 -11.45 3.96
C PRO A 255 16.23 -12.69 4.06
N ALA A 256 15.70 -13.81 4.57
CA ALA A 256 16.47 -15.05 4.67
C ALA A 256 16.76 -15.68 3.30
N LYS A 257 15.99 -15.32 2.27
CA LYS A 257 16.13 -15.85 0.89
C LYS A 257 16.90 -14.91 -0.04
N MET A 258 17.23 -13.70 0.41
CA MET A 258 17.92 -12.70 -0.41
C MET A 258 19.40 -13.06 -0.61
N THR A 259 19.87 -12.88 -1.83
CA THR A 259 21.31 -12.92 -2.16
C THR A 259 22.00 -11.63 -1.69
N ASP A 260 23.32 -11.63 -1.60
CA ASP A 260 24.10 -10.44 -1.27
C ASP A 260 23.96 -9.34 -2.33
N GLU A 261 23.73 -9.73 -3.58
CA GLU A 261 23.49 -8.84 -4.70
C GLU A 261 22.15 -8.12 -4.57
N GLU A 262 21.08 -8.88 -4.28
CA GLU A 262 19.77 -8.30 -4.01
C GLU A 262 19.79 -7.36 -2.79
N ARG A 263 20.50 -7.72 -1.73
CA ARG A 263 20.68 -6.86 -0.55
C ARG A 263 21.38 -5.53 -0.89
N ARG A 264 22.35 -5.57 -1.79
CA ARG A 264 23.03 -4.35 -2.25
C ARG A 264 22.08 -3.49 -3.07
N GLU A 265 21.40 -4.08 -4.05
CA GLU A 265 20.43 -3.37 -4.89
C GLU A 265 19.28 -2.76 -4.06
N ILE A 266 18.76 -3.47 -3.06
CA ILE A 266 17.74 -2.93 -2.14
C ILE A 266 18.24 -1.68 -1.41
N ARG A 267 19.49 -1.68 -0.91
CA ARG A 267 20.07 -0.49 -0.26
C ARG A 267 20.18 0.67 -1.23
N GLU A 268 20.58 0.41 -2.47
CA GLU A 268 20.66 1.43 -3.52
C GLU A 268 19.26 2.00 -3.84
N GLN A 269 18.26 1.15 -4.02
CA GLN A 269 16.85 1.56 -4.23
C GLN A 269 16.32 2.41 -3.07
N ILE A 270 16.62 2.06 -1.82
CA ILE A 270 16.18 2.85 -0.65
C ILE A 270 16.84 4.23 -0.64
N VAL A 271 18.12 4.32 -0.97
CA VAL A 271 18.83 5.62 -1.08
C VAL A 271 18.22 6.45 -2.21
N GLU A 272 17.97 5.86 -3.37
CA GLU A 272 17.32 6.54 -4.49
C GLU A 272 15.91 7.02 -4.13
N TYR A 273 15.09 6.15 -3.55
CA TYR A 273 13.73 6.55 -3.13
C TYR A 273 13.77 7.72 -2.13
N LYS A 274 14.66 7.69 -1.14
CA LYS A 274 14.82 8.79 -0.17
C LYS A 274 15.21 10.11 -0.86
N LYS A 275 15.95 10.06 -1.96
CA LYS A 275 16.24 11.23 -2.79
C LYS A 275 14.98 11.77 -3.48
N TYR A 276 14.13 10.87 -4.00
CA TYR A 276 12.96 11.24 -4.81
C TYR A 276 11.66 11.35 -4.00
N ALA A 277 11.63 10.91 -2.75
CA ALA A 277 10.41 10.80 -1.96
C ALA A 277 9.58 12.09 -1.90
N GLN A 278 10.23 13.25 -1.72
CA GLN A 278 9.54 14.54 -1.71
C GLN A 278 8.91 14.87 -3.05
N LEU A 279 9.61 14.56 -4.16
CA LEU A 279 9.09 14.77 -5.51
C LEU A 279 7.91 13.83 -5.81
N VAL A 280 7.98 12.57 -5.40
CA VAL A 280 6.88 11.61 -5.55
C VAL A 280 5.66 12.00 -4.70
N GLN A 281 5.88 12.51 -3.48
CA GLN A 281 4.80 12.89 -2.56
C GLN A 281 4.11 14.21 -2.92
N ASN A 282 4.87 15.21 -3.36
CA ASN A 282 4.39 16.57 -3.51
C ASN A 282 4.43 17.09 -4.95
N GLY A 283 5.12 16.39 -5.87
CA GLY A 283 5.25 16.79 -7.27
C GLY A 283 3.95 16.61 -8.06
N LEU A 284 3.90 17.32 -9.19
CA LEU A 284 2.84 17.16 -10.17
C LEU A 284 3.03 15.84 -10.92
N TYR A 285 2.03 14.97 -10.86
CA TYR A 285 2.05 13.68 -11.55
C TYR A 285 1.49 13.79 -12.97
N TYR A 286 2.24 13.32 -13.96
CA TYR A 286 1.78 13.22 -15.34
C TYR A 286 1.84 11.79 -15.86
N ARG A 287 0.78 11.35 -16.50
CA ARG A 287 0.73 10.12 -17.29
C ARG A 287 1.29 10.41 -18.67
N LEU A 288 2.37 9.73 -19.05
CA LEU A 288 3.06 9.95 -20.33
C LEU A 288 2.65 8.96 -21.40
N SER A 289 2.16 7.77 -21.02
CA SER A 289 1.62 6.76 -21.93
C SER A 289 0.37 6.11 -21.36
N ASN A 290 -0.34 5.38 -22.20
CA ASN A 290 -1.46 4.54 -21.81
C ASN A 290 -1.06 3.06 -21.79
N PRO A 291 -0.77 2.45 -20.63
CA PRO A 291 -0.27 1.07 -20.55
C PRO A 291 -1.32 0.00 -20.95
N PHE A 292 -2.55 0.40 -21.28
CA PHE A 292 -3.57 -0.50 -21.84
C PHE A 292 -3.60 -0.50 -23.38
N ALA A 293 -2.91 0.45 -24.02
CA ALA A 293 -2.95 0.62 -25.48
C ALA A 293 -1.55 0.78 -26.11
N GLU A 294 -0.53 0.99 -25.29
CA GLU A 294 0.84 1.24 -25.72
C GLU A 294 1.79 0.17 -25.17
N GLU A 295 2.91 -0.04 -25.85
CA GLU A 295 3.95 -1.03 -25.49
C GLU A 295 4.77 -0.63 -24.26
N ILE A 296 4.59 0.60 -23.79
CA ILE A 296 5.27 1.15 -22.62
C ILE A 296 4.27 1.69 -21.59
N GLY A 297 4.61 1.56 -20.31
CA GLY A 297 3.99 2.29 -19.22
C GLY A 297 4.94 3.39 -18.77
N ALA A 298 4.56 4.66 -18.94
CA ALA A 298 5.41 5.79 -18.58
C ALA A 298 4.64 6.85 -17.79
N TRP A 299 5.28 7.38 -16.77
CA TRP A 299 4.79 8.47 -15.92
C TRP A 299 5.96 9.32 -15.41
N GLU A 300 5.64 10.52 -14.97
CA GLU A 300 6.63 11.40 -14.38
C GLU A 300 6.07 12.20 -13.20
N PHE A 301 6.98 12.65 -12.36
CA PHE A 301 6.76 13.63 -11.31
C PHE A 301 7.59 14.87 -11.63
N VAL A 302 6.97 16.03 -11.56
CA VAL A 302 7.62 17.33 -11.78
C VAL A 302 7.47 18.15 -10.51
N SER A 303 8.55 18.74 -9.99
CA SER A 303 8.48 19.63 -8.85
C SER A 303 7.57 20.83 -9.14
N GLU A 304 6.96 21.43 -8.12
CA GLU A 304 6.04 22.55 -8.27
C GLU A 304 6.69 23.76 -8.98
N ASP A 305 7.98 23.97 -8.76
CA ASP A 305 8.77 25.02 -9.45
C ASP A 305 9.33 24.59 -10.81
N GLY A 306 9.07 23.36 -11.23
CA GLY A 306 9.49 22.79 -12.50
C GLY A 306 10.98 22.46 -12.62
N LYS A 307 11.76 22.52 -11.53
CA LYS A 307 13.21 22.34 -11.57
C LYS A 307 13.68 20.89 -11.55
N GLU A 308 12.91 20.02 -10.95
CA GLU A 308 13.23 18.60 -10.80
C GLU A 308 12.18 17.75 -11.48
N VAL A 309 12.61 16.72 -12.18
CA VAL A 309 11.71 15.79 -12.90
C VAL A 309 12.22 14.37 -12.74
N LEU A 310 11.31 13.48 -12.36
CA LEU A 310 11.57 12.05 -12.29
C LEU A 310 10.68 11.31 -13.28
N VAL A 311 11.26 10.83 -14.36
CA VAL A 311 10.58 10.03 -15.39
C VAL A 311 10.78 8.55 -15.10
N ASN A 312 9.69 7.80 -15.12
CA ASN A 312 9.69 6.36 -14.95
C ASN A 312 9.08 5.69 -16.18
N VAL A 313 9.72 4.65 -16.68
CA VAL A 313 9.26 3.91 -17.86
C VAL A 313 9.41 2.41 -17.61
N VAL A 314 8.42 1.65 -18.02
CA VAL A 314 8.45 0.19 -18.05
C VAL A 314 8.09 -0.29 -19.44
N MET A 315 8.96 -1.10 -20.06
CA MET A 315 8.71 -1.76 -21.33
C MET A 315 7.76 -2.92 -21.09
N LEU A 316 6.52 -2.83 -21.58
CA LEU A 316 5.48 -3.85 -21.36
C LEU A 316 5.53 -4.94 -22.43
N GLU A 317 5.83 -4.56 -23.66
CA GLU A 317 5.92 -5.45 -24.83
C GLU A 317 7.15 -5.09 -25.66
N ILE A 318 7.73 -6.08 -26.33
CA ILE A 318 8.85 -5.92 -27.24
C ILE A 318 8.55 -6.66 -28.54
N HIS A 319 8.75 -5.97 -29.67
CA HIS A 319 8.58 -6.54 -31.01
C HIS A 319 9.92 -6.60 -31.75
N GLY A 320 10.00 -7.46 -32.76
CA GLY A 320 11.17 -7.53 -33.64
C GLY A 320 11.39 -6.23 -34.41
N ASN A 321 12.63 -6.01 -34.85
CA ASN A 321 13.06 -4.79 -35.52
C ASN A 321 12.83 -3.52 -34.67
N MET A 322 13.23 -3.59 -33.41
CA MET A 322 13.09 -2.50 -32.45
C MET A 322 13.69 -1.20 -33.00
N THR A 323 12.97 -0.11 -32.81
CA THR A 323 13.46 1.27 -33.00
C THR A 323 13.65 1.95 -31.65
N VAL A 324 14.35 3.08 -31.62
CA VAL A 324 14.47 3.89 -30.42
C VAL A 324 13.09 4.43 -30.03
N ASN A 325 12.63 4.11 -28.82
CA ASN A 325 11.43 4.70 -28.24
C ASN A 325 11.76 6.06 -27.63
N TYR A 326 10.89 7.03 -27.86
CA TYR A 326 10.98 8.37 -27.27
C TYR A 326 9.78 8.59 -26.35
N VAL A 327 10.04 9.04 -25.12
CA VAL A 327 9.00 9.36 -24.15
C VAL A 327 8.85 10.87 -24.06
N LYS A 328 7.73 11.41 -24.53
CA LYS A 328 7.41 12.84 -24.45
C LYS A 328 7.05 13.21 -23.02
N MET A 329 7.69 14.25 -22.53
CA MET A 329 7.53 14.78 -21.19
C MET A 329 6.45 15.88 -21.14
N LYS A 330 6.03 16.26 -19.95
CA LYS A 330 5.01 17.28 -19.69
C LYS A 330 5.46 18.19 -18.55
N GLY A 331 4.84 19.36 -18.44
CA GLY A 331 5.00 20.25 -17.29
C GLY A 331 6.38 20.90 -17.12
N LEU A 332 7.27 20.78 -18.11
CA LEU A 332 8.58 21.42 -18.09
C LEU A 332 8.49 22.92 -18.33
N CYS A 333 9.43 23.68 -17.77
CA CYS A 333 9.52 25.13 -17.97
C CYS A 333 10.03 25.46 -19.37
N ALA A 334 9.20 26.14 -20.18
CA ALA A 334 9.56 26.54 -21.53
C ALA A 334 10.79 27.46 -21.54
N GLY A 335 11.66 27.26 -22.53
CA GLY A 335 12.90 28.02 -22.68
C GLY A 335 14.05 27.60 -21.76
N GLN A 336 13.81 26.59 -20.91
CA GLN A 336 14.82 26.09 -19.99
C GLN A 336 15.54 24.85 -20.56
N PHE A 337 16.63 24.48 -19.93
CA PHE A 337 17.40 23.28 -20.23
C PHE A 337 17.42 22.36 -19.03
N TYR A 338 17.39 21.05 -19.29
CA TYR A 338 17.38 20.01 -18.24
C TYR A 338 18.53 19.04 -18.44
N LYS A 339 19.26 18.78 -17.39
CA LYS A 339 20.38 17.84 -17.36
C LYS A 339 19.94 16.50 -16.81
N ASP A 340 20.19 15.43 -17.54
CA ASP A 340 20.04 14.06 -17.08
C ASP A 340 21.20 13.71 -16.13
N SER A 341 20.87 13.42 -14.88
CA SER A 341 21.84 13.11 -13.84
C SER A 341 22.61 11.81 -14.08
N ASN A 342 22.07 10.88 -14.90
CA ASN A 342 22.72 9.61 -15.18
C ASN A 342 23.70 9.70 -16.35
N THR A 343 23.34 10.45 -17.39
CA THR A 343 24.11 10.55 -18.65
C THR A 343 24.88 11.86 -18.80
N GLU A 344 24.66 12.83 -17.93
CA GLU A 344 25.20 14.20 -17.99
C GLU A 344 24.78 14.99 -19.24
N LYS A 345 23.86 14.46 -20.05
CA LYS A 345 23.34 15.12 -21.24
C LYS A 345 22.37 16.24 -20.88
N ILE A 346 22.41 17.30 -21.66
CA ILE A 346 21.54 18.47 -21.49
C ILE A 346 20.57 18.52 -22.67
N TYR A 347 19.30 18.72 -22.36
CA TYR A 347 18.21 18.77 -23.31
C TYR A 347 17.42 20.08 -23.18
N PRO A 348 17.03 20.76 -24.30
CA PRO A 348 16.02 21.81 -24.21
C PRO A 348 14.68 21.27 -23.79
N ALA A 349 13.92 22.00 -22.97
CA ALA A 349 12.57 21.61 -22.51
C ALA A 349 11.64 21.28 -23.69
N GLU A 350 11.67 22.10 -24.75
CA GLU A 350 10.85 21.91 -25.96
C GLU A 350 11.17 20.58 -26.64
N ALA A 351 12.46 20.19 -26.70
CA ALA A 351 12.86 18.92 -27.32
C ALA A 351 12.31 17.73 -26.49
N LEU A 352 12.34 17.82 -25.15
CA LEU A 352 11.79 16.79 -24.26
C LEU A 352 10.27 16.70 -24.38
N MET A 353 9.58 17.82 -24.52
CA MET A 353 8.11 17.86 -24.63
C MET A 353 7.60 17.48 -26.03
N GLU A 354 8.26 17.89 -27.11
CA GLU A 354 7.77 17.69 -28.47
C GLU A 354 8.30 16.42 -29.13
N VAL A 355 9.54 16.03 -28.85
CA VAL A 355 10.19 14.83 -29.40
C VAL A 355 10.24 13.72 -28.35
N GLY A 356 10.64 14.05 -27.14
CA GLY A 356 10.80 13.14 -26.02
C GLY A 356 12.25 12.78 -25.71
N ILE A 357 12.45 12.10 -24.58
CA ILE A 357 13.74 11.55 -24.18
C ILE A 357 13.93 10.17 -24.83
N PRO A 358 15.08 9.91 -25.50
CA PRO A 358 15.33 8.60 -26.10
C PRO A 358 15.63 7.55 -25.04
N LEU A 359 14.98 6.39 -25.14
CA LEU A 359 15.26 5.24 -24.28
C LEU A 359 16.41 4.40 -24.86
N PRO A 360 17.21 3.74 -24.00
CA PRO A 360 18.19 2.75 -24.45
C PRO A 360 17.55 1.61 -25.23
N LEU A 361 18.26 1.13 -26.29
CA LEU A 361 17.86 -0.09 -27.00
C LEU A 361 18.39 -1.30 -26.23
N GLU A 362 17.54 -1.92 -25.44
CA GLU A 362 17.86 -3.12 -24.68
C GLU A 362 16.91 -4.27 -25.01
N PHE A 363 17.46 -5.50 -25.09
CA PHE A 363 16.67 -6.69 -25.31
C PHE A 363 16.02 -7.19 -24.01
N GLY A 364 14.84 -7.76 -24.12
CA GLY A 364 14.10 -8.40 -23.03
C GLY A 364 12.92 -7.56 -22.55
N GLU A 365 11.81 -8.25 -22.26
CA GLU A 365 10.59 -7.66 -21.77
C GLU A 365 10.77 -7.14 -20.32
N TYR A 366 9.92 -6.22 -19.94
CA TYR A 366 9.81 -5.66 -18.58
C TYR A 366 11.07 -4.94 -18.10
N LYS A 367 11.86 -4.39 -19.03
CA LYS A 367 12.92 -3.45 -18.68
C LYS A 367 12.31 -2.16 -18.14
N ALA A 368 12.89 -1.63 -17.10
CA ALA A 368 12.46 -0.35 -16.55
C ALA A 368 13.59 0.68 -16.57
N TYR A 369 13.23 1.94 -16.73
CA TYR A 369 14.13 3.07 -16.71
C TYR A 369 13.60 4.12 -15.75
N GLN A 370 14.50 4.67 -14.95
CA GLN A 370 14.23 5.81 -14.09
C GLN A 370 15.24 6.90 -14.45
N ILE A 371 14.74 8.06 -14.89
CA ILE A 371 15.53 9.16 -15.39
C ILE A 371 15.23 10.38 -14.54
N TYR A 372 16.24 10.90 -13.88
CA TYR A 372 16.12 12.11 -13.07
C TYR A 372 16.79 13.29 -13.78
N LEU A 373 15.99 14.34 -13.98
CA LEU A 373 16.42 15.54 -14.68
C LEU A 373 16.38 16.74 -13.72
N GLU A 374 17.39 17.58 -13.82
CA GLU A 374 17.49 18.84 -13.08
C GLU A 374 17.61 20.00 -14.08
N MET A 375 16.87 21.09 -13.80
CA MET A 375 16.97 22.30 -14.60
C MET A 375 18.37 22.90 -14.46
N VAL A 376 18.99 23.24 -15.57
CA VAL A 376 20.32 23.91 -15.61
C VAL A 376 20.11 25.39 -15.33
N GLU A 377 20.86 25.93 -14.38
CA GLU A 377 20.85 27.36 -14.07
C GLU A 377 21.55 28.22 -15.15
#